data_289ebca84dc04144d81e8803eb5fa12c
#
_entry.id   289ebca84dc04144d81e8803eb5fa12c
#
_cell.length_a   1.000
_cell.length_b   1.000
_cell.length_c   1.000
_cell.angle_alpha   90.00
_cell.angle_beta   90.00
_cell.angle_gamma   90.00
#
_symmetry.space_group_name_H-M   'P 1'
#
loop_
_entity.id
_entity.type
_entity.pdbx_description
1 polymer ?
#
loop_
_entity_poly.entity_id
_entity_poly.type
_entity_poly.pdbx_seq_one_letter_code
_entity_poly.pdbx_strand_id
1 'polypeptide(L)'
;MNLLRLSLRTLRREWRLPELRTLAGSLVLAVAALGVVATLSTRVERGVLASAAELIGGDIGVSSPQRLPDDFATRATHDGLKVNRSASFPSVAFAHGRSQLLDVLATDAAYPLRGTLELRDTHGHTQTGHGPAAGNVYLDHRALVALQLQVGDMLQLGGRELHIAAELVRQPDGGQLIALAPRAVMSLTDAEQAGLLGIGSRARHRLLLAGAPAPVHNWRDWAQSTTLPQGAQLITPEQTRQRMRSAFDRASAFLRLTALLSALLAGVAIALAAQQYARRKTSEVALLRALGTPRRRVFGLLIGTLLALAVPALILGVALALGLAQAAWLFASTLFAGVPTVLPWGPALAATGIGLAVLAGFALPPLARLAEVSPVAVFRDSVMRRVRRFDSLYLVPALVALALIWSQSGSARLAGILAISLSGVAVAAALLAWGLLWLARRVAPGAHPAL
;
A
#
# COMPACT_ATOMS: atom_id res chain seq x y z
N MET A 1 0.21 -47.90 -5.35
CA MET A 1 -0.66 -47.19 -4.38
C MET A 1 -0.26 -45.72 -4.40
N ASN A 2 -1.14 -44.82 -4.85
CA ASN A 2 -0.79 -43.43 -5.09
C ASN A 2 -0.44 -42.71 -3.78
N LEU A 3 0.80 -42.23 -3.65
CA LEU A 3 1.31 -41.50 -2.48
C LEU A 3 0.36 -40.34 -2.06
N LEU A 4 -0.27 -39.66 -3.04
CA LEU A 4 -1.27 -38.62 -2.81
C LEU A 4 -2.52 -39.07 -2.05
N ARG A 5 -3.06 -40.25 -2.35
CA ARG A 5 -4.23 -40.80 -1.62
C ARG A 5 -3.88 -41.16 -0.18
N LEU A 6 -2.66 -41.63 0.03
CA LEU A 6 -2.14 -41.96 1.37
C LEU A 6 -1.95 -40.67 2.20
N SER A 7 -1.33 -39.64 1.62
CA SER A 7 -1.11 -38.33 2.29
C SER A 7 -2.41 -37.64 2.67
N LEU A 8 -3.44 -37.72 1.80
CA LEU A 8 -4.76 -37.14 2.11
C LEU A 8 -5.47 -37.91 3.24
N ARG A 9 -5.34 -39.26 3.28
CA ARG A 9 -5.90 -40.04 4.38
C ARG A 9 -5.18 -39.77 5.71
N THR A 10 -3.85 -39.67 5.69
CA THR A 10 -3.07 -39.30 6.89
C THR A 10 -3.43 -37.90 7.36
N LEU A 11 -3.52 -36.92 6.47
CA LEU A 11 -3.91 -35.55 6.81
C LEU A 11 -5.30 -35.51 7.47
N ARG A 12 -6.29 -36.22 6.89
CA ARG A 12 -7.66 -36.25 7.43
C ARG A 12 -7.72 -36.87 8.83
N ARG A 13 -6.90 -37.91 9.08
CA ARG A 13 -6.78 -38.54 10.39
C ARG A 13 -6.06 -37.65 11.40
N GLU A 14 -5.05 -36.91 10.97
CA GLU A 14 -4.17 -36.10 11.79
C GLU A 14 -4.58 -34.63 11.91
N TRP A 15 -5.66 -34.22 11.20
CA TRP A 15 -6.15 -32.84 11.24
C TRP A 15 -6.50 -32.34 12.65
N ARG A 16 -6.74 -33.25 13.60
CA ARG A 16 -7.01 -32.92 14.98
C ARG A 16 -5.75 -32.51 15.77
N LEU A 17 -4.56 -32.76 15.22
CA LEU A 17 -3.30 -32.39 15.86
C LEU A 17 -3.12 -30.86 15.85
N PRO A 18 -2.87 -30.25 17.01
CA PRO A 18 -2.69 -28.79 17.12
C PRO A 18 -1.54 -28.29 16.25
N GLU A 19 -0.48 -29.09 16.09
CA GLU A 19 0.70 -28.77 15.28
C GLU A 19 0.36 -28.54 13.80
N LEU A 20 -0.51 -29.35 13.22
CA LEU A 20 -0.94 -29.18 11.83
C LEU A 20 -1.87 -27.98 11.64
N ARG A 21 -2.71 -27.69 12.64
CA ARG A 21 -3.56 -26.50 12.63
C ARG A 21 -2.74 -25.22 12.73
N THR A 22 -1.71 -25.20 13.59
CA THR A 22 -0.80 -24.05 13.70
C THR A 22 0.02 -23.86 12.43
N LEU A 23 0.50 -24.92 11.78
CA LEU A 23 1.14 -24.87 10.46
C LEU A 23 0.20 -24.25 9.41
N ALA A 24 -1.02 -24.78 9.30
CA ALA A 24 -2.00 -24.27 8.34
C ALA A 24 -2.36 -22.81 8.63
N GLY A 25 -2.68 -22.49 9.89
CA GLY A 25 -3.04 -21.13 10.31
C GLY A 25 -1.93 -20.10 10.06
N SER A 26 -0.68 -20.46 10.37
CA SER A 26 0.47 -19.58 10.11
C SER A 26 0.70 -19.38 8.62
N LEU A 27 0.50 -20.40 7.79
CA LEU A 27 0.59 -20.27 6.33
C LEU A 27 -0.53 -19.39 5.77
N VAL A 28 -1.78 -19.59 6.23
CA VAL A 28 -2.93 -18.74 5.86
C VAL A 28 -2.66 -17.28 6.20
N LEU A 29 -2.19 -17.00 7.42
CA LEU A 29 -1.87 -15.63 7.87
C LEU A 29 -0.76 -15.00 7.05
N ALA A 30 0.32 -15.74 6.76
CA ALA A 30 1.42 -15.24 5.93
C ALA A 30 0.94 -14.84 4.53
N VAL A 31 0.18 -15.72 3.86
CA VAL A 31 -0.33 -15.47 2.51
C VAL A 31 -1.38 -14.36 2.52
N ALA A 32 -2.26 -14.33 3.52
CA ALA A 32 -3.26 -13.27 3.65
C ALA A 32 -2.61 -11.90 3.85
N ALA A 33 -1.66 -11.76 4.78
CA ALA A 33 -0.97 -10.50 5.06
C ALA A 33 -0.22 -9.97 3.83
N LEU A 34 0.58 -10.81 3.18
CA LEU A 34 1.32 -10.46 1.96
C LEU A 34 0.37 -10.13 0.80
N GLY A 35 -0.69 -10.93 0.63
CA GLY A 35 -1.67 -10.78 -0.44
C GLY A 35 -2.50 -9.50 -0.31
N VAL A 36 -2.97 -9.15 0.91
CA VAL A 36 -3.70 -7.90 1.17
C VAL A 36 -2.84 -6.69 0.79
N VAL A 37 -1.61 -6.64 1.32
CA VAL A 37 -0.71 -5.50 1.07
C VAL A 37 -0.37 -5.37 -0.41
N ALA A 38 -0.02 -6.48 -1.08
CA ALA A 38 0.31 -6.46 -2.50
C ALA A 38 -0.89 -6.05 -3.38
N THR A 39 -2.09 -6.55 -3.06
CA THR A 39 -3.32 -6.23 -3.82
C THR A 39 -3.73 -4.79 -3.63
N LEU A 40 -3.74 -4.27 -2.39
CA LEU A 40 -4.07 -2.86 -2.11
C LEU A 40 -3.05 -1.90 -2.74
N SER A 41 -1.75 -2.16 -2.57
CA SER A 41 -0.70 -1.32 -3.18
C SER A 41 -0.86 -1.22 -4.69
N THR A 42 -1.11 -2.34 -5.38
CA THR A 42 -1.30 -2.37 -6.84
C THR A 42 -2.56 -1.63 -7.29
N ARG A 43 -3.66 -1.75 -6.53
CA ARG A 43 -4.91 -1.02 -6.83
C ARG A 43 -4.72 0.47 -6.75
N VAL A 44 -4.17 0.94 -5.64
CA VAL A 44 -3.97 2.36 -5.42
C VAL A 44 -2.99 2.94 -6.44
N GLU A 45 -1.88 2.22 -6.73
CA GLU A 45 -0.93 2.65 -7.76
C GLU A 45 -1.60 2.80 -9.12
N ARG A 46 -2.38 1.81 -9.57
CA ARG A 46 -3.10 1.87 -10.86
C ARG A 46 -4.13 3.00 -10.89
N GLY A 47 -4.88 3.18 -9.80
CA GLY A 47 -5.87 4.25 -9.71
C GLY A 47 -5.25 5.62 -9.81
N VAL A 48 -4.22 5.87 -9.03
CA VAL A 48 -3.48 7.13 -9.01
C VAL A 48 -2.83 7.42 -10.38
N LEU A 49 -2.23 6.42 -11.03
CA LEU A 49 -1.60 6.59 -12.33
C LEU A 49 -2.61 6.84 -13.46
N ALA A 50 -3.80 6.22 -13.40
CA ALA A 50 -4.86 6.44 -14.37
C ALA A 50 -5.42 7.87 -14.31
N SER A 51 -5.51 8.43 -13.11
CA SER A 51 -6.09 9.76 -12.87
C SER A 51 -5.10 10.92 -13.01
N ALA A 52 -3.82 10.67 -13.31
CA ALA A 52 -2.79 11.72 -13.25
C ALA A 52 -3.03 12.90 -14.22
N ALA A 53 -3.61 12.65 -15.40
CA ALA A 53 -3.96 13.72 -16.35
C ALA A 53 -5.20 14.50 -15.90
N GLU A 54 -6.17 13.80 -15.29
CA GLU A 54 -7.36 14.44 -14.72
C GLU A 54 -7.00 15.28 -13.48
N LEU A 55 -6.04 14.80 -12.66
CA LEU A 55 -5.58 15.48 -11.45
C LEU A 55 -4.85 16.82 -11.71
N ILE A 56 -4.35 17.04 -12.93
CA ILE A 56 -3.74 18.32 -13.32
C ILE A 56 -4.82 19.30 -13.79
N GLY A 57 -5.96 18.81 -14.28
CA GLY A 57 -6.98 19.61 -14.94
C GLY A 57 -6.60 20.04 -16.36
N GLY A 58 -5.53 19.48 -16.93
CA GLY A 58 -4.99 19.77 -18.26
C GLY A 58 -3.94 18.76 -18.70
N ASP A 59 -3.48 18.87 -19.96
CA ASP A 59 -2.44 17.97 -20.51
C ASP A 59 -1.02 18.44 -20.16
N ILE A 60 -0.83 19.76 -19.96
CA ILE A 60 0.43 20.39 -19.53
C ILE A 60 0.11 21.73 -18.88
N GLY A 61 1.02 22.28 -18.06
CA GLY A 61 0.86 23.60 -17.50
C GLY A 61 2.13 24.19 -16.95
N VAL A 62 2.06 25.43 -16.53
CA VAL A 62 3.11 26.14 -15.77
C VAL A 62 2.51 26.65 -14.48
N SER A 63 3.22 26.41 -13.37
CA SER A 63 2.90 27.01 -12.06
C SER A 63 3.97 28.02 -11.67
N SER A 64 3.56 29.20 -11.25
CA SER A 64 4.45 30.30 -10.89
C SER A 64 3.96 31.01 -9.64
N PRO A 65 4.85 31.52 -8.76
CA PRO A 65 4.48 32.40 -7.68
C PRO A 65 4.07 33.80 -8.16
N GLN A 66 4.37 34.13 -9.40
CA GLN A 66 4.04 35.40 -10.03
C GLN A 66 3.13 35.17 -11.24
N ARG A 67 2.39 36.20 -11.64
CA ARG A 67 1.59 36.16 -12.89
C ARG A 67 2.53 35.85 -14.05
N LEU A 68 2.15 34.85 -14.83
CA LEU A 68 2.89 34.49 -16.04
C LEU A 68 2.73 35.54 -17.14
N PRO A 69 3.78 35.84 -17.92
CA PRO A 69 3.67 36.68 -19.11
C PRO A 69 2.60 36.16 -20.07
N ASP A 70 1.93 37.08 -20.72
CA ASP A 70 0.83 36.73 -21.64
C ASP A 70 1.31 35.94 -22.86
N ASP A 71 2.59 36.06 -23.23
CA ASP A 71 3.23 35.33 -24.34
C ASP A 71 3.02 33.81 -24.23
N PHE A 72 3.06 33.25 -23.01
CA PHE A 72 2.82 31.82 -22.78
C PHE A 72 1.43 31.38 -23.20
N ALA A 73 0.42 32.17 -22.90
CA ALA A 73 -0.96 31.88 -23.26
C ALA A 73 -1.23 32.18 -24.73
N THR A 74 -0.69 33.28 -25.26
CA THR A 74 -0.80 33.68 -26.68
C THR A 74 -0.20 32.63 -27.58
N ARG A 75 1.00 32.16 -27.26
CA ARG A 75 1.65 31.07 -27.98
C ARG A 75 0.83 29.78 -27.96
N ALA A 76 0.32 29.39 -26.78
CA ALA A 76 -0.53 28.20 -26.66
C ALA A 76 -1.80 28.29 -27.53
N THR A 77 -2.45 29.45 -27.54
CA THR A 77 -3.63 29.70 -28.37
C THR A 77 -3.28 29.66 -29.86
N HIS A 78 -2.15 30.24 -30.27
CA HIS A 78 -1.65 30.18 -31.63
C HIS A 78 -1.40 28.73 -32.09
N ASP A 79 -0.87 27.89 -31.18
CA ASP A 79 -0.62 26.47 -31.46
C ASP A 79 -1.90 25.60 -31.39
N GLY A 80 -3.08 26.23 -31.24
CA GLY A 80 -4.39 25.57 -31.21
C GLY A 80 -4.72 24.85 -29.90
N LEU A 81 -4.03 25.19 -28.80
CA LEU A 81 -4.31 24.63 -27.48
C LEU A 81 -5.42 25.43 -26.78
N LYS A 82 -6.27 24.73 -26.04
CA LYS A 82 -7.17 25.35 -25.06
C LYS A 82 -6.36 25.80 -23.86
N VAL A 83 -6.67 26.99 -23.36
CA VAL A 83 -5.95 27.65 -22.28
C VAL A 83 -6.88 27.90 -21.11
N ASN A 84 -6.43 27.64 -19.90
CA ASN A 84 -7.06 28.04 -18.66
C ASN A 84 -6.05 28.75 -17.77
N ARG A 85 -6.42 29.90 -17.23
CA ARG A 85 -5.67 30.63 -16.23
C ARG A 85 -6.34 30.47 -14.87
N SER A 86 -5.56 30.18 -13.87
CA SER A 86 -6.04 30.05 -12.49
C SER A 86 -5.02 30.55 -11.49
N ALA A 87 -5.49 30.90 -10.31
CA ALA A 87 -4.66 31.24 -9.17
C ALA A 87 -5.20 30.56 -7.91
N SER A 88 -4.35 29.95 -7.11
CA SER A 88 -4.73 29.34 -5.82
C SER A 88 -4.06 30.06 -4.66
N PHE A 89 -4.83 30.35 -3.63
CA PHE A 89 -4.36 31.09 -2.44
C PHE A 89 -5.28 30.84 -1.24
N PRO A 90 -4.75 30.89 -0.01
CA PRO A 90 -5.59 30.89 1.19
C PRO A 90 -6.23 32.28 1.38
N SER A 91 -7.51 32.30 1.72
CA SER A 91 -8.22 33.53 2.08
C SER A 91 -9.29 33.27 3.13
N VAL A 92 -9.65 34.31 3.89
CA VAL A 92 -10.71 34.22 4.90
C VAL A 92 -12.00 34.74 4.31
N ALA A 93 -13.04 33.91 4.40
CA ALA A 93 -14.40 34.27 4.06
C ALA A 93 -15.18 34.67 5.31
N PHE A 94 -16.12 35.61 5.13
CA PHE A 94 -16.97 36.10 6.21
C PHE A 94 -18.44 35.96 5.81
N ALA A 95 -19.26 35.46 6.75
CA ALA A 95 -20.70 35.40 6.60
C ALA A 95 -21.36 35.30 7.99
N HIS A 96 -22.48 35.98 8.20
CA HIS A 96 -23.28 35.92 9.44
C HIS A 96 -22.43 36.12 10.73
N GLY A 97 -21.41 36.99 10.69
CA GLY A 97 -20.53 37.22 11.81
C GLY A 97 -19.51 36.10 12.10
N ARG A 98 -19.44 35.08 11.22
CA ARG A 98 -18.46 33.98 11.27
C ARG A 98 -17.35 34.21 10.26
N SER A 99 -16.21 33.59 10.52
CA SER A 99 -15.10 33.60 9.58
C SER A 99 -14.54 32.18 9.39
N GLN A 100 -14.16 31.86 8.19
CA GLN A 100 -13.57 30.58 7.84
C GLN A 100 -12.41 30.77 6.87
N LEU A 101 -11.26 30.16 7.19
CA LEU A 101 -10.14 30.07 6.25
C LEU A 101 -10.50 29.08 5.15
N LEU A 102 -10.40 29.53 3.90
CA LEU A 102 -10.67 28.76 2.70
C LEU A 102 -9.42 28.63 1.83
N ASP A 103 -9.27 27.49 1.16
CA ASP A 103 -8.34 27.32 0.03
C ASP A 103 -9.10 27.73 -1.25
N VAL A 104 -8.78 28.90 -1.78
CA VAL A 104 -9.49 29.53 -2.90
C VAL A 104 -8.79 29.18 -4.20
N LEU A 105 -9.56 28.66 -5.17
CA LEU A 105 -9.18 28.55 -6.58
C LEU A 105 -9.92 29.63 -7.38
N ALA A 106 -9.21 30.64 -7.83
CA ALA A 106 -9.72 31.60 -8.79
C ALA A 106 -9.40 31.11 -10.20
N THR A 107 -10.39 31.02 -11.08
CA THR A 107 -10.22 30.43 -12.41
C THR A 107 -11.09 31.11 -13.47
N ASP A 108 -10.72 30.97 -14.74
CA ASP A 108 -11.61 31.38 -15.85
C ASP A 108 -12.71 30.34 -16.13
N ALA A 109 -13.65 30.69 -16.98
CA ALA A 109 -14.80 29.85 -17.29
C ALA A 109 -14.43 28.56 -18.04
N ALA A 110 -13.20 28.46 -18.61
CA ALA A 110 -12.75 27.29 -19.34
C ALA A 110 -12.35 26.11 -18.43
N TYR A 111 -12.23 26.33 -17.13
CA TYR A 111 -11.89 25.30 -16.16
C TYR A 111 -13.06 24.32 -15.95
N PRO A 112 -12.76 23.01 -15.85
CA PRO A 112 -11.49 22.32 -16.08
C PRO A 112 -11.29 22.00 -17.56
N LEU A 113 -10.04 21.99 -18.03
CA LEU A 113 -9.73 21.58 -19.42
C LEU A 113 -9.73 20.05 -19.58
N ARG A 114 -9.46 19.32 -18.49
CA ARG A 114 -9.55 17.85 -18.39
C ARG A 114 -10.18 17.48 -17.06
N GLY A 115 -10.89 16.36 -17.05
CA GLY A 115 -11.66 15.92 -15.88
C GLY A 115 -13.02 16.60 -15.77
N THR A 116 -13.69 16.42 -14.64
CA THR A 116 -15.05 16.93 -14.41
C THR A 116 -15.11 17.72 -13.12
N LEU A 117 -15.81 18.86 -13.16
CA LEU A 117 -16.22 19.64 -11.99
C LEU A 117 -17.65 19.22 -11.65
N GLU A 118 -17.86 18.61 -10.48
CA GLU A 118 -19.18 18.18 -10.04
C GLU A 118 -19.73 19.18 -9.03
N LEU A 119 -20.90 19.70 -9.34
CA LEU A 119 -21.58 20.74 -8.58
C LEU A 119 -22.96 20.24 -8.17
N ARG A 120 -23.38 20.56 -6.95
CA ARG A 120 -24.74 20.28 -6.47
C ARG A 120 -25.53 21.58 -6.38
N ASP A 121 -26.69 21.58 -7.00
CA ASP A 121 -27.61 22.72 -7.02
C ASP A 121 -28.42 22.83 -5.72
N THR A 122 -29.29 23.86 -5.62
CA THR A 122 -30.22 24.09 -4.51
C THR A 122 -31.24 22.96 -4.30
N HIS A 123 -31.49 22.14 -5.34
CA HIS A 123 -32.43 21.02 -5.30
C HIS A 123 -31.74 19.69 -4.94
N GLY A 124 -30.41 19.70 -4.72
CA GLY A 124 -29.63 18.52 -4.39
C GLY A 124 -29.19 17.68 -5.60
N HIS A 125 -29.46 18.11 -6.83
CA HIS A 125 -29.03 17.43 -8.04
C HIS A 125 -27.56 17.71 -8.30
N THR A 126 -26.79 16.65 -8.56
CA THR A 126 -25.38 16.77 -8.95
C THR A 126 -25.27 16.84 -10.48
N GLN A 127 -24.62 17.89 -10.96
CA GLN A 127 -24.37 18.11 -12.39
C GLN A 127 -22.92 18.45 -12.65
N THR A 128 -22.48 18.22 -13.89
CA THR A 128 -21.15 18.63 -14.35
C THR A 128 -21.18 20.11 -14.70
N GLY A 129 -20.20 20.86 -14.20
CA GLY A 129 -20.08 22.30 -14.41
C GLY A 129 -18.72 22.72 -14.93
N HIS A 130 -18.59 24.03 -15.11
CA HIS A 130 -17.37 24.74 -15.47
C HIS A 130 -17.04 25.78 -14.41
N GLY A 131 -15.95 26.54 -14.58
CA GLY A 131 -15.60 27.64 -13.69
C GLY A 131 -16.75 28.63 -13.51
N PRO A 132 -16.92 29.22 -12.32
CA PRO A 132 -18.04 30.09 -12.02
C PRO A 132 -18.01 31.38 -12.85
N ALA A 133 -19.17 31.88 -13.23
CA ALA A 133 -19.34 33.20 -13.83
C ALA A 133 -18.97 34.28 -12.76
N ALA A 134 -18.67 35.48 -13.24
CA ALA A 134 -18.42 36.63 -12.37
C ALA A 134 -19.58 36.88 -11.40
N GLY A 135 -19.24 37.17 -10.14
CA GLY A 135 -20.22 37.36 -9.07
C GLY A 135 -20.61 36.07 -8.34
N ASN A 136 -20.20 34.88 -8.84
CA ASN A 136 -20.56 33.59 -8.28
C ASN A 136 -19.37 32.88 -7.65
N VAL A 137 -19.64 32.05 -6.62
CA VAL A 137 -18.67 31.19 -5.95
C VAL A 137 -19.27 29.80 -5.73
N TYR A 138 -18.45 28.78 -5.83
CA TYR A 138 -18.79 27.40 -5.42
C TYR A 138 -18.05 27.10 -4.12
N LEU A 139 -18.75 26.54 -3.13
CA LEU A 139 -18.18 26.18 -1.83
C LEU A 139 -18.29 24.68 -1.59
N ASP A 140 -17.28 24.09 -0.98
CA ASP A 140 -17.40 22.70 -0.51
C ASP A 140 -18.35 22.59 0.70
N HIS A 141 -18.84 21.38 0.95
CA HIS A 141 -19.77 21.10 2.06
C HIS A 141 -19.25 21.59 3.41
N ARG A 142 -17.92 21.44 3.68
CA ARG A 142 -17.31 21.84 4.95
C ARG A 142 -17.35 23.35 5.15
N ALA A 143 -17.20 24.12 4.06
CA ALA A 143 -17.30 25.57 4.12
C ALA A 143 -18.73 26.01 4.39
N LEU A 144 -19.72 25.41 3.72
CA LEU A 144 -21.14 25.69 3.94
C LEU A 144 -21.54 25.43 5.39
N VAL A 145 -21.16 24.29 5.94
CA VAL A 145 -21.46 23.91 7.34
C VAL A 145 -20.77 24.86 8.34
N ALA A 146 -19.48 25.18 8.13
CA ALA A 146 -18.70 26.01 9.05
C ALA A 146 -19.25 27.46 9.13
N LEU A 147 -19.67 28.00 7.98
CA LEU A 147 -20.23 29.36 7.90
C LEU A 147 -21.75 29.39 8.11
N GLN A 148 -22.41 28.25 8.23
CA GLN A 148 -23.88 28.11 8.31
C GLN A 148 -24.59 28.75 7.09
N LEU A 149 -24.09 28.46 5.90
CA LEU A 149 -24.61 28.95 4.62
C LEU A 149 -25.27 27.82 3.82
N GLN A 150 -26.14 28.23 2.91
CA GLN A 150 -26.77 27.37 1.91
C GLN A 150 -26.46 27.86 0.50
N VAL A 151 -26.69 27.01 -0.48
CA VAL A 151 -26.63 27.43 -1.87
C VAL A 151 -27.73 28.47 -2.12
N GLY A 152 -27.36 29.61 -2.68
CA GLY A 152 -28.23 30.77 -2.85
C GLY A 152 -27.85 31.96 -1.92
N ASP A 153 -27.12 31.73 -0.85
CA ASP A 153 -26.71 32.79 0.07
C ASP A 153 -25.55 33.64 -0.49
N MET A 154 -25.27 34.73 0.21
CA MET A 154 -24.15 35.63 -0.10
C MET A 154 -22.97 35.37 0.84
N LEU A 155 -21.76 35.42 0.28
CA LEU A 155 -20.49 35.23 0.98
C LEU A 155 -19.58 36.43 0.73
N GLN A 156 -19.01 37.02 1.78
CA GLN A 156 -17.97 38.03 1.62
C GLN A 156 -16.60 37.36 1.54
N LEU A 157 -15.88 37.60 0.44
CA LEU A 157 -14.53 37.09 0.21
C LEU A 157 -13.64 38.22 -0.30
N GLY A 158 -12.66 38.63 0.52
CA GLY A 158 -11.92 39.86 0.28
C GLY A 158 -12.81 41.12 0.30
N GLY A 159 -12.65 41.99 -0.67
CA GLY A 159 -13.45 43.21 -0.82
C GLY A 159 -14.78 43.04 -1.55
N ARG A 160 -15.27 41.81 -1.80
CA ARG A 160 -16.48 41.55 -2.58
C ARG A 160 -17.44 40.60 -1.90
N GLU A 161 -18.73 40.83 -2.15
CA GLU A 161 -19.78 39.85 -1.87
C GLU A 161 -20.03 39.02 -3.10
N LEU A 162 -20.11 37.69 -2.93
CA LEU A 162 -20.30 36.72 -3.98
C LEU A 162 -21.52 35.84 -3.66
N HIS A 163 -22.27 35.50 -4.69
CA HIS A 163 -23.42 34.60 -4.60
C HIS A 163 -22.95 33.13 -4.65
N ILE A 164 -23.40 32.31 -3.71
CA ILE A 164 -23.11 30.86 -3.69
C ILE A 164 -24.00 30.17 -4.70
N ALA A 165 -23.47 29.94 -5.90
CA ALA A 165 -24.25 29.38 -7.00
C ALA A 165 -24.43 27.85 -6.92
N ALA A 166 -23.50 27.12 -6.28
CA ALA A 166 -23.58 25.69 -6.10
C ALA A 166 -22.64 25.19 -4.98
N GLU A 167 -22.93 24.00 -4.47
CA GLU A 167 -22.01 23.24 -3.61
C GLU A 167 -21.00 22.51 -4.51
N LEU A 168 -19.72 22.63 -4.17
CA LEU A 168 -18.63 21.94 -4.83
C LEU A 168 -18.53 20.50 -4.30
N VAL A 169 -18.91 19.51 -5.10
CA VAL A 169 -18.84 18.09 -4.74
C VAL A 169 -17.49 17.51 -5.09
N ARG A 170 -17.00 17.78 -6.32
CA ARG A 170 -15.72 17.26 -6.80
C ARG A 170 -15.06 18.19 -7.81
N GLN A 171 -13.74 18.28 -7.73
CA GLN A 171 -12.93 18.97 -8.73
C GLN A 171 -11.73 18.11 -9.16
N PRO A 172 -11.22 18.28 -10.39
CA PRO A 172 -10.21 17.35 -10.95
C PRO A 172 -8.84 17.46 -10.30
N ASP A 173 -8.44 18.60 -9.75
CA ASP A 173 -7.06 18.87 -9.30
C ASP A 173 -6.64 18.16 -8.00
N GLY A 174 -7.36 17.12 -7.58
CA GLY A 174 -6.99 16.22 -6.47
C GLY A 174 -6.88 16.87 -5.09
N GLY A 175 -7.09 18.16 -4.99
CA GLY A 175 -6.88 18.92 -3.76
C GLY A 175 -7.83 18.60 -2.61
N GLN A 176 -8.95 17.94 -2.88
CA GLN A 176 -9.92 17.58 -1.83
C GLN A 176 -9.37 16.56 -0.82
N LEU A 177 -8.46 15.68 -1.24
CA LEU A 177 -7.93 14.60 -0.38
C LEU A 177 -6.90 15.08 0.64
N ILE A 178 -6.25 16.22 0.41
CA ILE A 178 -5.12 16.71 1.22
C ILE A 178 -5.39 18.12 1.78
N ALA A 179 -6.44 18.81 1.31
CA ALA A 179 -6.74 20.17 1.75
C ALA A 179 -7.18 20.21 3.21
N LEU A 180 -6.34 20.78 4.06
CA LEU A 180 -6.65 21.01 5.48
C LEU A 180 -7.78 22.06 5.66
N ALA A 181 -7.89 23.00 4.72
CA ALA A 181 -8.94 24.03 4.71
C ALA A 181 -10.06 23.67 3.72
N PRO A 182 -11.32 24.04 4.02
CA PRO A 182 -12.41 23.96 3.07
C PRO A 182 -12.12 24.74 1.79
N ARG A 183 -12.73 24.34 0.67
CA ARG A 183 -12.47 24.92 -0.64
C ARG A 183 -13.55 25.85 -1.14
N ALA A 184 -13.06 26.85 -1.89
CA ALA A 184 -13.90 27.75 -2.69
C ALA A 184 -13.37 27.84 -4.12
N VAL A 185 -14.27 27.88 -5.11
CA VAL A 185 -13.93 28.17 -6.50
C VAL A 185 -14.65 29.45 -6.91
N MET A 186 -13.90 30.45 -7.38
CA MET A 186 -14.44 31.74 -7.81
C MET A 186 -13.92 32.14 -9.18
N SER A 187 -14.51 33.17 -9.78
CA SER A 187 -13.99 33.75 -11.03
C SER A 187 -12.64 34.43 -10.79
N LEU A 188 -11.73 34.28 -11.77
CA LEU A 188 -10.43 34.98 -11.73
C LEU A 188 -10.60 36.51 -11.71
N THR A 189 -11.59 37.02 -12.48
CA THR A 189 -11.94 38.45 -12.52
C THR A 189 -12.39 38.95 -11.16
N ASP A 190 -13.20 38.19 -10.45
CA ASP A 190 -13.64 38.58 -9.09
C ASP A 190 -12.48 38.58 -8.09
N ALA A 191 -11.56 37.63 -8.20
CA ALA A 191 -10.38 37.58 -7.32
C ALA A 191 -9.45 38.78 -7.53
N GLU A 192 -9.28 39.23 -8.78
CA GLU A 192 -8.53 40.44 -9.11
C GLU A 192 -9.22 41.70 -8.55
N GLN A 193 -10.52 41.83 -8.77
CA GLN A 193 -11.33 42.98 -8.30
C GLN A 193 -11.50 43.00 -6.78
N ALA A 194 -11.49 41.85 -6.12
CA ALA A 194 -11.51 41.76 -4.66
C ALA A 194 -10.17 42.08 -3.99
N GLY A 195 -9.11 42.37 -4.78
CA GLY A 195 -7.77 42.68 -4.26
C GLY A 195 -7.01 41.47 -3.72
N LEU A 196 -7.49 40.24 -4.00
CA LEU A 196 -6.93 39.02 -3.44
C LEU A 196 -5.62 38.57 -4.14
N LEU A 197 -5.37 39.06 -5.34
CA LEU A 197 -4.17 38.74 -6.15
C LEU A 197 -3.17 39.89 -6.23
N GLY A 198 -3.24 40.86 -5.29
CA GLY A 198 -2.36 42.03 -5.24
C GLY A 198 -0.94 41.71 -4.75
N ILE A 199 -0.11 42.76 -4.65
CA ILE A 199 1.26 42.73 -4.16
C ILE A 199 1.26 42.18 -2.73
N GLY A 200 2.08 41.13 -2.45
CA GLY A 200 2.13 40.45 -1.15
C GLY A 200 1.20 39.24 -1.03
N SER A 201 0.36 38.98 -2.02
CA SER A 201 -0.43 37.75 -2.08
C SER A 201 0.47 36.51 -2.17
N ARG A 202 0.14 35.47 -1.41
CA ARG A 202 0.78 34.14 -1.54
C ARG A 202 0.11 33.30 -2.64
N ALA A 203 -0.42 33.96 -3.66
CA ALA A 203 -1.09 33.27 -4.75
C ALA A 203 -0.10 32.48 -5.61
N ARG A 204 -0.50 31.31 -5.99
CA ARG A 204 0.20 30.48 -6.95
C ARG A 204 -0.60 30.48 -8.27
N HIS A 205 -0.04 31.17 -9.26
CA HIS A 205 -0.64 31.25 -10.58
C HIS A 205 -0.36 29.96 -11.37
N ARG A 206 -1.34 29.53 -12.15
CA ARG A 206 -1.23 28.38 -13.04
C ARG A 206 -1.77 28.74 -14.42
N LEU A 207 -1.05 28.31 -15.43
CA LEU A 207 -1.52 28.27 -16.81
C LEU A 207 -1.64 26.79 -17.20
N LEU A 208 -2.86 26.34 -17.46
CA LEU A 208 -3.13 24.96 -17.87
C LEU A 208 -3.50 24.94 -19.35
N LEU A 209 -3.02 23.93 -20.04
CA LEU A 209 -3.20 23.77 -21.48
C LEU A 209 -3.73 22.38 -21.79
N ALA A 210 -4.60 22.30 -22.80
CA ALA A 210 -5.11 21.01 -23.30
C ALA A 210 -5.30 21.05 -24.81
N GLY A 211 -4.98 19.94 -25.47
CA GLY A 211 -5.12 19.83 -26.92
C GLY A 211 -4.69 18.49 -27.48
N ALA A 212 -4.40 18.46 -28.76
CA ALA A 212 -3.83 17.29 -29.43
C ALA A 212 -2.37 17.06 -28.96
N PRO A 213 -1.87 15.80 -29.00
CA PRO A 213 -0.52 15.48 -28.50
C PRO A 213 0.59 16.27 -29.17
N ALA A 214 0.56 16.47 -30.50
CA ALA A 214 1.63 17.16 -31.22
C ALA A 214 1.76 18.64 -30.82
N PRO A 215 0.71 19.50 -30.80
CA PRO A 215 0.78 20.84 -30.25
C PRO A 215 1.26 20.91 -28.81
N VAL A 216 0.80 19.97 -27.94
CA VAL A 216 1.23 19.92 -26.54
C VAL A 216 2.74 19.65 -26.45
N HIS A 217 3.28 18.73 -27.26
CA HIS A 217 4.73 18.47 -27.31
C HIS A 217 5.50 19.69 -27.80
N ASN A 218 5.06 20.32 -28.88
CA ASN A 218 5.72 21.50 -29.45
C ASN A 218 5.77 22.65 -28.43
N TRP A 219 4.65 22.92 -27.77
CA TRP A 219 4.58 23.93 -26.74
C TRP A 219 5.47 23.60 -25.52
N ARG A 220 5.52 22.33 -25.12
CA ARG A 220 6.40 21.88 -24.03
C ARG A 220 7.87 22.12 -24.37
N ASP A 221 8.31 21.74 -25.56
CA ASP A 221 9.69 21.85 -26.00
C ASP A 221 10.10 23.33 -26.09
N TRP A 222 9.20 24.20 -26.58
CA TRP A 222 9.38 25.63 -26.55
C TRP A 222 9.47 26.17 -25.10
N ALA A 223 8.58 25.78 -24.21
CA ALA A 223 8.57 26.24 -22.82
C ALA A 223 9.83 25.79 -22.04
N GLN A 224 10.40 24.64 -22.39
CA GLN A 224 11.67 24.16 -21.83
C GLN A 224 12.89 24.93 -22.35
N SER A 225 12.84 25.44 -23.59
CA SER A 225 13.90 26.25 -24.20
C SER A 225 13.81 27.73 -23.81
N THR A 226 12.64 28.18 -23.32
CA THR A 226 12.40 29.56 -22.92
C THR A 226 12.75 29.76 -21.44
N THR A 227 13.32 30.91 -21.10
CA THR A 227 13.61 31.25 -19.70
C THR A 227 12.29 31.45 -18.95
N LEU A 228 11.98 30.49 -18.09
CA LEU A 228 10.81 30.60 -17.21
C LEU A 228 11.01 31.70 -16.16
N PRO A 229 9.96 32.42 -15.76
CA PRO A 229 10.03 33.37 -14.65
C PRO A 229 10.58 32.71 -13.38
N GLN A 230 11.21 33.53 -12.51
CA GLN A 230 11.82 33.02 -11.29
C GLN A 230 10.80 32.28 -10.41
N GLY A 231 11.11 31.04 -10.05
CA GLY A 231 10.22 30.17 -9.27
C GLY A 231 9.10 29.49 -10.06
N ALA A 232 9.00 29.74 -11.37
CA ALA A 232 8.05 29.02 -12.22
C ALA A 232 8.52 27.59 -12.50
N GLN A 233 7.57 26.66 -12.56
CA GLN A 233 7.80 25.24 -12.80
C GLN A 233 6.82 24.73 -13.83
N LEU A 234 7.34 23.96 -14.79
CA LEU A 234 6.52 23.23 -15.74
C LEU A 234 5.80 22.08 -15.00
N ILE A 235 4.50 21.93 -15.23
CA ILE A 235 3.69 20.85 -14.69
C ILE A 235 3.40 19.89 -15.85
N THR A 236 3.97 18.69 -15.79
CA THR A 236 3.70 17.64 -16.77
C THR A 236 3.07 16.44 -16.09
N PRO A 237 2.26 15.64 -16.80
CA PRO A 237 1.71 14.39 -16.28
C PRO A 237 2.79 13.42 -15.78
N GLU A 238 3.95 13.39 -16.45
CA GLU A 238 5.07 12.55 -16.08
C GLU A 238 5.67 12.94 -14.73
N GLN A 239 5.88 14.24 -14.49
CA GLN A 239 6.42 14.73 -13.21
C GLN A 239 5.41 14.53 -12.08
N THR A 240 4.13 14.75 -12.36
CA THR A 240 3.06 14.50 -11.37
C THR A 240 2.99 13.01 -11.02
N ARG A 241 3.03 12.12 -12.01
CA ARG A 241 3.13 10.67 -11.81
C ARG A 241 4.35 10.29 -10.99
N GLN A 242 5.52 10.88 -11.28
CA GLN A 242 6.77 10.57 -10.58
C GLN A 242 6.74 11.04 -9.12
N ARG A 243 6.21 12.24 -8.84
CA ARG A 243 6.02 12.74 -7.46
C ARG A 243 5.05 11.85 -6.68
N MET A 244 3.93 11.49 -7.29
CA MET A 244 2.96 10.59 -6.67
C MET A 244 3.56 9.19 -6.44
N ARG A 245 4.28 8.62 -7.41
CA ARG A 245 5.00 7.34 -7.24
C ARG A 245 5.96 7.40 -6.05
N SER A 246 6.78 8.42 -5.93
CA SER A 246 7.76 8.51 -4.84
C SER A 246 7.14 8.62 -3.45
N ALA A 247 5.99 9.28 -3.31
CA ALA A 247 5.23 9.31 -2.07
C ALA A 247 4.59 7.94 -1.77
N PHE A 248 4.05 7.32 -2.82
CA PHE A 248 3.43 6.00 -2.78
C PHE A 248 4.44 4.90 -2.46
N ASP A 249 5.64 4.95 -3.06
CA ASP A 249 6.72 3.99 -2.83
C ASP A 249 7.17 3.99 -1.36
N ARG A 250 7.22 5.16 -0.71
CA ARG A 250 7.52 5.25 0.72
C ARG A 250 6.45 4.59 1.58
N ALA A 251 5.17 4.89 1.32
CA ALA A 251 4.05 4.29 2.07
C ALA A 251 3.95 2.78 1.82
N SER A 252 4.07 2.34 0.57
CA SER A 252 4.03 0.93 0.20
C SER A 252 5.23 0.15 0.71
N ALA A 253 6.42 0.78 0.82
CA ALA A 253 7.59 0.17 1.43
C ALA A 253 7.33 -0.15 2.90
N PHE A 254 6.74 0.78 3.66
CA PHE A 254 6.37 0.53 5.06
C PHE A 254 5.39 -0.65 5.19
N LEU A 255 4.34 -0.68 4.37
CA LEU A 255 3.37 -1.79 4.38
C LEU A 255 4.01 -3.12 3.98
N ARG A 256 4.90 -3.13 2.97
CA ARG A 256 5.65 -4.32 2.56
C ARG A 256 6.57 -4.84 3.67
N LEU A 257 7.24 -3.95 4.41
CA LEU A 257 8.07 -4.33 5.55
C LEU A 257 7.24 -4.95 6.68
N THR A 258 6.08 -4.40 7.00
CA THR A 258 5.16 -4.96 8.00
C THR A 258 4.67 -6.35 7.57
N ALA A 259 4.30 -6.52 6.31
CA ALA A 259 3.90 -7.82 5.77
C ALA A 259 5.05 -8.83 5.77
N LEU A 260 6.29 -8.39 5.48
CA LEU A 260 7.50 -9.21 5.56
C LEU A 260 7.74 -9.71 6.99
N LEU A 261 7.66 -8.81 8.00
CA LEU A 261 7.78 -9.21 9.40
C LEU A 261 6.72 -10.23 9.80
N SER A 262 5.47 -10.04 9.37
CA SER A 262 4.40 -11.00 9.60
C SER A 262 4.69 -12.36 8.96
N ALA A 263 5.24 -12.37 7.74
CA ALA A 263 5.63 -13.62 7.04
C ALA A 263 6.81 -14.32 7.74
N LEU A 264 7.78 -13.58 8.25
CA LEU A 264 8.91 -14.15 9.01
C LEU A 264 8.44 -14.74 10.35
N LEU A 265 7.56 -14.04 11.07
CA LEU A 265 6.96 -14.58 12.30
C LEU A 265 6.15 -15.84 12.04
N ALA A 266 5.37 -15.86 10.94
CA ALA A 266 4.66 -17.05 10.50
C ALA A 266 5.64 -18.18 10.15
N GLY A 267 6.78 -17.87 9.52
CA GLY A 267 7.86 -18.83 9.25
C GLY A 267 8.41 -19.46 10.52
N VAL A 268 8.67 -18.66 11.56
CA VAL A 268 9.09 -19.17 12.87
C VAL A 268 8.03 -20.07 13.49
N ALA A 269 6.76 -19.68 13.44
CA ALA A 269 5.64 -20.50 13.93
C ALA A 269 5.53 -21.82 13.17
N ILE A 270 5.71 -21.79 11.84
CA ILE A 270 5.78 -22.99 10.97
C ILE A 270 6.95 -23.89 11.38
N ALA A 271 8.15 -23.32 11.64
CA ALA A 271 9.32 -24.09 12.08
C ALA A 271 9.08 -24.79 13.42
N LEU A 272 8.51 -24.09 14.40
CA LEU A 272 8.20 -24.64 15.72
C LEU A 272 7.15 -25.74 15.63
N ALA A 273 6.08 -25.52 14.89
CA ALA A 273 5.02 -26.52 14.67
C ALA A 273 5.54 -27.74 13.92
N ALA A 274 6.39 -27.55 12.91
CA ALA A 274 7.04 -28.65 12.18
C ALA A 274 8.01 -29.44 13.06
N GLN A 275 8.74 -28.77 13.98
CA GLN A 275 9.60 -29.45 14.96
C GLN A 275 8.79 -30.29 15.96
N GLN A 276 7.67 -29.74 16.48
CA GLN A 276 6.80 -30.48 17.38
C GLN A 276 6.17 -31.69 16.68
N TYR A 277 5.67 -31.50 15.46
CA TYR A 277 5.15 -32.57 14.63
C TYR A 277 6.21 -33.66 14.36
N ALA A 278 7.43 -33.26 14.02
CA ALA A 278 8.53 -34.20 13.78
C ALA A 278 8.87 -35.01 15.06
N ARG A 279 8.95 -34.35 16.22
CA ARG A 279 9.18 -35.06 17.50
C ARG A 279 8.09 -36.10 17.78
N ARG A 280 6.84 -35.74 17.57
CA ARG A 280 5.69 -36.63 17.81
C ARG A 280 5.68 -37.82 16.86
N LYS A 281 6.14 -37.65 15.62
CA LYS A 281 6.18 -38.68 14.58
C LYS A 281 7.44 -39.56 14.61
N THR A 282 8.40 -39.26 15.48
CA THR A 282 9.68 -39.98 15.52
C THR A 282 9.52 -41.50 15.73
N SER A 283 8.66 -41.91 16.64
CA SER A 283 8.40 -43.34 16.91
C SER A 283 7.71 -44.08 15.73
N GLU A 284 6.73 -43.41 15.11
CA GLU A 284 6.03 -43.99 13.94
C GLU A 284 6.98 -44.15 12.73
N VAL A 285 7.82 -43.11 12.49
CA VAL A 285 8.82 -43.14 11.40
C VAL A 285 9.91 -44.17 11.68
N ALA A 286 10.38 -44.31 12.90
CA ALA A 286 11.37 -45.30 13.29
C ALA A 286 10.80 -46.75 13.10
N LEU A 287 9.54 -46.97 13.45
CA LEU A 287 8.84 -48.26 13.22
C LEU A 287 8.73 -48.56 11.73
N LEU A 288 8.28 -47.61 10.90
CA LEU A 288 8.19 -47.75 9.44
C LEU A 288 9.56 -48.09 8.84
N ARG A 289 10.63 -47.53 9.32
CA ARG A 289 11.99 -47.82 8.87
C ARG A 289 12.49 -49.16 9.36
N ALA A 290 12.12 -49.56 10.55
CA ALA A 290 12.43 -50.92 11.07
C ALA A 290 11.74 -52.01 10.22
N LEU A 291 10.55 -51.73 9.69
CA LEU A 291 9.82 -52.59 8.75
C LEU A 291 10.37 -52.52 7.30
N GLY A 292 11.51 -51.87 7.06
CA GLY A 292 12.18 -51.86 5.76
C GLY A 292 11.77 -50.73 4.80
N THR A 293 10.98 -49.75 5.25
CA THR A 293 10.59 -48.65 4.39
C THR A 293 11.80 -47.76 4.08
N PRO A 294 12.15 -47.51 2.79
CA PRO A 294 13.30 -46.69 2.44
C PRO A 294 13.07 -45.20 2.78
N ARG A 295 14.14 -44.49 3.17
CA ARG A 295 14.14 -43.09 3.54
C ARG A 295 13.39 -42.20 2.54
N ARG A 296 13.58 -42.43 1.23
CA ARG A 296 12.92 -41.67 0.17
C ARG A 296 11.37 -41.74 0.22
N ARG A 297 10.82 -42.92 0.55
CA ARG A 297 9.35 -43.06 0.68
C ARG A 297 8.80 -42.40 1.91
N VAL A 298 9.51 -42.47 3.05
CA VAL A 298 9.14 -41.76 4.28
C VAL A 298 9.14 -40.26 4.04
N PHE A 299 10.22 -39.71 3.45
CA PHE A 299 10.31 -38.30 3.10
C PHE A 299 9.24 -37.85 2.10
N GLY A 300 8.96 -38.68 1.08
CA GLY A 300 7.87 -38.43 0.12
C GLY A 300 6.49 -38.39 0.76
N LEU A 301 6.23 -39.25 1.78
CA LEU A 301 4.99 -39.22 2.55
C LEU A 301 4.85 -37.92 3.37
N LEU A 302 5.93 -37.48 4.02
CA LEU A 302 5.94 -36.26 4.82
C LEU A 302 5.74 -35.01 3.95
N ILE A 303 6.42 -34.93 2.81
CA ILE A 303 6.20 -33.86 1.82
C ILE A 303 4.78 -33.91 1.28
N GLY A 304 4.27 -35.10 0.93
CA GLY A 304 2.89 -35.24 0.47
C GLY A 304 1.86 -34.75 1.48
N THR A 305 2.10 -34.99 2.78
CA THR A 305 1.23 -34.50 3.86
C THR A 305 1.32 -32.96 3.98
N LEU A 306 2.52 -32.38 3.85
CA LEU A 306 2.71 -30.93 3.84
C LEU A 306 2.03 -30.28 2.64
N LEU A 307 2.17 -30.85 1.44
CA LEU A 307 1.53 -30.32 0.24
C LEU A 307 0.01 -30.41 0.31
N ALA A 308 -0.51 -31.54 0.83
CA ALA A 308 -1.93 -31.72 1.06
C ALA A 308 -2.50 -30.70 2.05
N LEU A 309 -1.71 -30.27 3.04
CA LEU A 309 -2.06 -29.21 3.99
C LEU A 309 -1.92 -27.83 3.34
N ALA A 310 -0.87 -27.61 2.53
CA ALA A 310 -0.56 -26.33 1.92
C ALA A 310 -1.64 -25.88 0.94
N VAL A 311 -2.15 -26.77 0.10
CA VAL A 311 -3.15 -26.41 -0.93
C VAL A 311 -4.38 -25.73 -0.34
N PRO A 312 -5.12 -26.32 0.62
CA PRO A 312 -6.29 -25.65 1.20
C PRO A 312 -5.91 -24.40 2.01
N ALA A 313 -4.75 -24.39 2.67
CA ALA A 313 -4.28 -23.23 3.41
C ALA A 313 -3.96 -22.05 2.48
N LEU A 314 -3.34 -22.30 1.33
CA LEU A 314 -3.06 -21.28 0.32
C LEU A 314 -4.35 -20.72 -0.30
N ILE A 315 -5.31 -21.60 -0.64
CA ILE A 315 -6.62 -21.18 -1.17
C ILE A 315 -7.33 -20.26 -0.15
N LEU A 316 -7.36 -20.67 1.12
CA LEU A 316 -7.95 -19.88 2.20
C LEU A 316 -7.20 -18.56 2.41
N GLY A 317 -5.86 -18.57 2.37
CA GLY A 317 -5.03 -17.38 2.48
C GLY A 317 -5.29 -16.36 1.36
N VAL A 318 -5.39 -16.84 0.11
CA VAL A 318 -5.74 -15.99 -1.04
C VAL A 318 -7.17 -15.47 -0.93
N ALA A 319 -8.12 -16.32 -0.56
CA ALA A 319 -9.52 -15.90 -0.39
C ALA A 319 -9.65 -14.82 0.68
N LEU A 320 -8.95 -14.98 1.83
CA LEU A 320 -8.88 -13.95 2.87
C LEU A 320 -8.17 -12.67 2.38
N ALA A 321 -7.06 -12.81 1.64
CA ALA A 321 -6.35 -11.66 1.07
C ALA A 321 -7.26 -10.82 0.17
N LEU A 322 -7.95 -11.48 -0.77
CA LEU A 322 -8.86 -10.82 -1.69
C LEU A 322 -10.10 -10.25 -0.99
N GLY A 323 -10.67 -11.00 -0.04
CA GLY A 323 -11.84 -10.56 0.75
C GLY A 323 -11.53 -9.35 1.60
N LEU A 324 -10.42 -9.35 2.36
CA LEU A 324 -9.99 -8.23 3.18
C LEU A 324 -9.58 -7.03 2.32
N ALA A 325 -8.88 -7.24 1.20
CA ALA A 325 -8.53 -6.17 0.27
C ALA A 325 -9.79 -5.56 -0.36
N GLN A 326 -10.82 -6.37 -0.66
CA GLN A 326 -12.09 -5.87 -1.17
C GLN A 326 -12.87 -5.10 -0.09
N ALA A 327 -12.94 -5.60 1.13
CA ALA A 327 -13.59 -4.92 2.25
C ALA A 327 -12.91 -3.57 2.56
N ALA A 328 -11.58 -3.55 2.63
CA ALA A 328 -10.82 -2.31 2.81
C ALA A 328 -11.07 -1.32 1.65
N TRP A 329 -11.19 -1.83 0.42
CA TRP A 329 -11.47 -1.02 -0.75
C TRP A 329 -12.90 -0.43 -0.72
N LEU A 330 -13.91 -1.19 -0.34
CA LEU A 330 -15.28 -0.70 -0.19
C LEU A 330 -15.36 0.44 0.83
N PHE A 331 -14.64 0.32 1.92
CA PHE A 331 -14.53 1.38 2.92
C PHE A 331 -13.76 2.61 2.39
N ALA A 332 -12.68 2.39 1.63
CA ALA A 332 -11.87 3.47 1.05
C ALA A 332 -12.54 4.11 -0.17
N SER A 333 -13.40 3.42 -0.90
CA SER A 333 -14.06 3.93 -2.11
C SER A 333 -14.98 5.13 -1.83
N THR A 334 -15.49 5.27 -0.60
CA THR A 334 -16.21 6.46 -0.17
C THR A 334 -15.33 7.71 -0.11
N LEU A 335 -14.00 7.51 0.05
CA LEU A 335 -12.99 8.58 0.11
C LEU A 335 -12.30 8.80 -1.25
N PHE A 336 -12.28 7.79 -2.13
CA PHE A 336 -11.58 7.79 -3.42
C PHE A 336 -12.55 7.51 -4.57
N ALA A 337 -13.40 8.48 -4.92
CA ALA A 337 -14.28 8.35 -6.06
C ALA A 337 -13.49 8.29 -7.39
N GLY A 338 -13.83 7.33 -8.27
CA GLY A 338 -13.30 7.24 -9.64
C GLY A 338 -12.18 6.23 -9.88
N VAL A 339 -11.76 5.44 -8.89
CA VAL A 339 -10.74 4.39 -9.11
C VAL A 339 -11.39 3.07 -9.53
N PRO A 340 -10.86 2.37 -10.57
CA PRO A 340 -11.45 1.14 -11.08
C PRO A 340 -11.61 0.05 -10.00
N THR A 341 -12.77 -0.58 -9.96
CA THR A 341 -13.10 -1.65 -9.00
C THR A 341 -12.47 -3.01 -9.35
N VAL A 342 -11.72 -3.10 -10.45
CA VAL A 342 -11.14 -4.36 -10.94
C VAL A 342 -10.16 -4.96 -9.94
N LEU A 343 -10.41 -6.19 -9.53
CA LEU A 343 -9.59 -6.94 -8.56
C LEU A 343 -8.33 -7.47 -9.23
N PRO A 344 -7.11 -7.04 -8.84
CA PRO A 344 -5.89 -7.57 -9.41
C PRO A 344 -5.56 -8.93 -8.77
N TRP A 345 -5.75 -10.03 -9.50
CA TRP A 345 -5.45 -11.39 -9.04
C TRP A 345 -3.95 -11.69 -8.97
N GLY A 346 -3.14 -11.05 -9.83
CA GLY A 346 -1.71 -11.31 -9.95
C GLY A 346 -0.93 -11.18 -8.64
N PRO A 347 -1.06 -10.07 -7.89
CA PRO A 347 -0.38 -9.90 -6.60
C PRO A 347 -0.78 -10.93 -5.54
N ALA A 348 -2.05 -11.32 -5.50
CA ALA A 348 -2.51 -12.37 -4.57
C ALA A 348 -1.93 -13.74 -4.92
N LEU A 349 -1.81 -14.06 -6.22
CA LEU A 349 -1.14 -15.28 -6.67
C LEU A 349 0.37 -15.25 -6.39
N ALA A 350 1.03 -14.12 -6.55
CA ALA A 350 2.45 -13.98 -6.19
C ALA A 350 2.68 -14.25 -4.69
N ALA A 351 1.76 -13.83 -3.82
CA ALA A 351 1.83 -14.12 -2.39
C ALA A 351 1.77 -15.64 -2.08
N THR A 352 1.13 -16.46 -2.91
CA THR A 352 1.14 -17.92 -2.76
C THR A 352 2.54 -18.51 -2.96
N GLY A 353 3.28 -18.01 -3.95
CA GLY A 353 4.66 -18.42 -4.21
C GLY A 353 5.57 -18.13 -3.00
N ILE A 354 5.41 -16.93 -2.41
CA ILE A 354 6.14 -16.57 -1.18
C ILE A 354 5.72 -17.46 -0.01
N GLY A 355 4.42 -17.70 0.17
CA GLY A 355 3.91 -18.60 1.21
C GLY A 355 4.45 -20.03 1.09
N LEU A 356 4.53 -20.57 -0.13
CA LEU A 356 5.17 -21.87 -0.40
C LEU A 356 6.67 -21.85 -0.08
N ALA A 357 7.39 -20.77 -0.43
CA ALA A 357 8.79 -20.63 -0.10
C ALA A 357 9.02 -20.59 1.41
N VAL A 358 8.16 -19.88 2.17
CA VAL A 358 8.17 -19.86 3.64
C VAL A 358 7.90 -21.27 4.18
N LEU A 359 6.84 -21.92 3.72
CA LEU A 359 6.54 -23.28 4.17
C LEU A 359 7.69 -24.24 3.90
N ALA A 360 8.23 -24.23 2.68
CA ALA A 360 9.35 -25.08 2.31
C ALA A 360 10.61 -24.75 3.12
N GLY A 361 10.97 -23.47 3.23
CA GLY A 361 12.17 -23.03 3.94
C GLY A 361 12.17 -23.38 5.43
N PHE A 362 11.03 -23.26 6.07
CA PHE A 362 10.93 -23.41 7.52
C PHE A 362 10.44 -24.80 7.98
N ALA A 363 9.61 -25.52 7.17
CA ALA A 363 9.11 -26.84 7.54
C ALA A 363 9.97 -28.00 7.02
N LEU A 364 10.65 -27.88 5.88
CA LEU A 364 11.45 -28.98 5.31
C LEU A 364 12.65 -29.38 6.21
N PRO A 365 13.42 -28.47 6.83
CA PRO A 365 14.56 -28.86 7.65
C PRO A 365 14.23 -29.82 8.81
N PRO A 366 13.22 -29.55 9.67
CA PRO A 366 12.85 -30.48 10.73
C PRO A 366 12.30 -31.80 10.19
N LEU A 367 11.58 -31.81 9.06
CA LEU A 367 11.05 -33.02 8.47
C LEU A 367 12.11 -33.88 7.75
N ALA A 368 13.11 -33.25 7.15
CA ALA A 368 14.24 -33.95 6.57
C ALA A 368 15.01 -34.75 7.64
N ARG A 369 15.21 -34.13 8.81
CA ARG A 369 15.80 -34.81 9.96
C ARG A 369 14.97 -35.98 10.48
N LEU A 370 13.64 -35.84 10.49
CA LEU A 370 12.74 -36.92 10.86
C LEU A 370 12.93 -38.12 9.94
N ALA A 371 13.13 -37.93 8.64
CA ALA A 371 13.38 -39.00 7.68
C ALA A 371 14.76 -39.69 7.88
N GLU A 372 15.69 -39.09 8.63
CA GLU A 372 17.02 -39.64 8.94
C GLU A 372 17.07 -40.48 10.23
N VAL A 373 16.00 -40.51 11.01
CA VAL A 373 15.96 -41.25 12.29
C VAL A 373 16.33 -42.70 12.10
N SER A 374 17.24 -43.20 12.90
CA SER A 374 17.65 -44.60 12.89
C SER A 374 16.59 -45.52 13.48
N PRO A 375 16.40 -46.73 12.95
CA PRO A 375 15.46 -47.70 13.51
C PRO A 375 15.77 -48.06 15.00
N VAL A 376 17.01 -47.96 15.41
CA VAL A 376 17.48 -48.26 16.80
C VAL A 376 16.97 -47.20 17.79
N ALA A 377 16.53 -46.01 17.33
CA ALA A 377 16.01 -44.92 18.18
C ALA A 377 14.76 -45.33 18.98
N VAL A 378 14.00 -46.37 18.53
CA VAL A 378 12.83 -46.92 19.24
C VAL A 378 13.25 -47.56 20.61
N PHE A 379 14.49 -48.07 20.70
CA PHE A 379 14.96 -48.80 21.87
C PHE A 379 15.82 -47.98 22.84
N ARG A 380 16.11 -46.73 22.54
CA ARG A 380 16.96 -45.89 23.37
C ARG A 380 16.44 -44.43 23.45
N ASP A 381 15.75 -44.13 24.52
CA ASP A 381 15.32 -42.75 24.84
C ASP A 381 16.50 -41.74 24.97
N SER A 382 17.72 -42.23 25.19
CA SER A 382 18.93 -41.41 25.38
C SER A 382 19.59 -40.92 24.08
N VAL A 383 19.20 -41.43 22.89
CA VAL A 383 19.86 -41.08 21.62
C VAL A 383 19.38 -39.72 21.10
N MET A 384 18.26 -39.18 21.62
CA MET A 384 17.70 -37.90 21.19
C MET A 384 18.49 -36.68 21.67
N ARG A 385 19.53 -36.81 22.52
CA ARG A 385 20.29 -35.67 23.08
C ARG A 385 21.52 -35.22 22.31
N ARG A 386 21.89 -35.87 21.22
CA ARG A 386 23.00 -35.40 20.40
C ARG A 386 22.52 -34.36 19.39
N VAL A 387 22.23 -33.14 19.87
CA VAL A 387 22.15 -31.95 19.02
C VAL A 387 23.55 -31.77 18.40
N ARG A 388 23.68 -32.21 17.15
CA ARG A 388 24.86 -31.94 16.34
C ARG A 388 24.96 -30.42 16.20
N ARG A 389 25.99 -29.84 16.80
CA ARG A 389 26.29 -28.40 16.70
C ARG A 389 26.45 -28.07 15.21
N PHE A 390 25.66 -27.13 14.69
CA PHE A 390 25.68 -26.62 13.32
C PHE A 390 25.46 -27.68 12.21
N ASP A 391 24.19 -27.97 11.92
CA ASP A 391 23.82 -28.64 10.69
C ASP A 391 23.56 -27.60 9.59
N SER A 392 24.09 -27.86 8.36
CA SER A 392 23.85 -27.04 7.16
C SER A 392 22.37 -26.84 6.84
N LEU A 393 21.48 -27.70 7.37
CA LEU A 393 20.03 -27.56 7.22
C LEU A 393 19.46 -26.29 7.87
N TYR A 394 20.11 -25.69 8.87
CA TYR A 394 19.68 -24.40 9.43
C TYR A 394 19.99 -23.21 8.53
N LEU A 395 20.82 -23.37 7.52
CA LEU A 395 21.06 -22.36 6.51
C LEU A 395 19.84 -22.15 5.59
N VAL A 396 19.00 -23.18 5.40
CA VAL A 396 17.84 -23.10 4.51
C VAL A 396 16.81 -22.05 4.98
N PRO A 397 16.34 -22.05 6.23
CA PRO A 397 15.47 -20.97 6.72
C PRO A 397 16.11 -19.58 6.63
N ALA A 398 17.42 -19.47 6.91
CA ALA A 398 18.15 -18.21 6.84
C ALA A 398 18.22 -17.69 5.38
N LEU A 399 18.52 -18.57 4.42
CA LEU A 399 18.55 -18.23 3.00
C LEU A 399 17.16 -17.81 2.49
N VAL A 400 16.11 -18.52 2.90
CA VAL A 400 14.75 -18.15 2.52
C VAL A 400 14.36 -16.80 3.13
N ALA A 401 14.68 -16.55 4.41
CA ALA A 401 14.46 -15.26 5.04
C ALA A 401 15.20 -14.13 4.30
N LEU A 402 16.47 -14.36 3.95
CA LEU A 402 17.28 -13.40 3.19
C LEU A 402 16.71 -13.13 1.80
N ALA A 403 16.27 -14.18 1.08
CA ALA A 403 15.62 -14.05 -0.23
C ALA A 403 14.30 -13.27 -0.14
N LEU A 404 13.52 -13.48 0.92
CA LEU A 404 12.30 -12.72 1.19
C LEU A 404 12.60 -11.25 1.48
N ILE A 405 13.58 -10.97 2.32
CA ILE A 405 14.03 -9.60 2.59
C ILE A 405 14.46 -8.92 1.29
N TRP A 406 15.26 -9.62 0.48
CA TRP A 406 15.72 -9.10 -0.81
C TRP A 406 14.56 -8.81 -1.78
N SER A 407 13.62 -9.74 -1.91
CA SER A 407 12.48 -9.61 -2.85
C SER A 407 11.50 -8.50 -2.46
N GLN A 408 11.37 -8.17 -1.16
CA GLN A 408 10.40 -7.19 -0.67
C GLN A 408 10.99 -5.79 -0.44
N SER A 409 12.32 -5.66 -0.26
CA SER A 409 12.94 -4.38 0.09
C SER A 409 13.10 -3.41 -1.09
N GLY A 410 13.02 -3.89 -2.34
CA GLY A 410 13.14 -3.06 -3.55
C GLY A 410 14.50 -2.39 -3.76
N SER A 411 15.43 -2.47 -2.77
CA SER A 411 16.80 -1.97 -2.88
C SER A 411 17.77 -2.80 -2.04
N ALA A 412 18.96 -3.07 -2.59
CA ALA A 412 20.01 -3.83 -1.92
C ALA A 412 20.45 -3.21 -0.58
N ARG A 413 20.42 -1.87 -0.50
CA ARG A 413 20.80 -1.15 0.72
C ARG A 413 19.81 -1.36 1.85
N LEU A 414 18.51 -1.28 1.58
CA LEU A 414 17.47 -1.55 2.57
C LEU A 414 17.46 -3.03 2.97
N ALA A 415 17.65 -3.95 2.03
CA ALA A 415 17.77 -5.38 2.31
C ALA A 415 18.92 -5.67 3.29
N GLY A 416 20.10 -5.06 3.07
CA GLY A 416 21.27 -5.21 3.94
C GLY A 416 21.01 -4.68 5.35
N ILE A 417 20.44 -3.47 5.50
CA ILE A 417 20.11 -2.87 6.80
C ILE A 417 19.12 -3.76 7.56
N LEU A 418 18.07 -4.24 6.88
CA LEU A 418 17.07 -5.12 7.49
C LEU A 418 17.65 -6.47 7.91
N ALA A 419 18.47 -7.09 7.07
CA ALA A 419 19.13 -8.35 7.40
C ALA A 419 20.04 -8.21 8.62
N ILE A 420 20.83 -7.14 8.72
CA ILE A 420 21.70 -6.86 9.86
C ILE A 420 20.87 -6.58 11.11
N SER A 421 19.83 -5.75 11.02
CA SER A 421 18.94 -5.43 12.14
C SER A 421 18.25 -6.68 12.70
N LEU A 422 17.69 -7.51 11.80
CA LEU A 422 16.99 -8.74 12.20
C LEU A 422 17.95 -9.75 12.82
N SER A 423 19.16 -9.89 12.25
CA SER A 423 20.22 -10.74 12.82
C SER A 423 20.65 -10.22 14.19
N GLY A 424 20.79 -8.91 14.36
CA GLY A 424 21.10 -8.27 15.65
C GLY A 424 20.04 -8.55 16.72
N VAL A 425 18.75 -8.42 16.36
CA VAL A 425 17.62 -8.74 17.26
C VAL A 425 17.62 -10.23 17.62
N ALA A 426 17.84 -11.12 16.65
CA ALA A 426 17.93 -12.56 16.91
C ALA A 426 19.08 -12.92 17.87
N VAL A 427 20.25 -12.34 17.68
CA VAL A 427 21.39 -12.52 18.57
C VAL A 427 21.10 -11.97 19.97
N ALA A 428 20.54 -10.77 20.08
CA ALA A 428 20.16 -10.16 21.35
C ALA A 428 19.11 -11.02 22.09
N ALA A 429 18.09 -11.53 21.40
CA ALA A 429 17.11 -12.44 21.97
C ALA A 429 17.72 -13.76 22.44
N ALA A 430 18.67 -14.32 21.66
CA ALA A 430 19.39 -15.54 22.05
C ALA A 430 20.26 -15.31 23.28
N LEU A 431 20.96 -14.17 23.38
CA LEU A 431 21.78 -13.80 24.56
C LEU A 431 20.90 -13.57 25.79
N LEU A 432 19.76 -12.91 25.66
CA LEU A 432 18.78 -12.72 26.74
C LEU A 432 18.25 -14.08 27.24
N ALA A 433 17.82 -14.95 26.31
CA ALA A 433 17.35 -16.28 26.67
C ALA A 433 18.43 -17.11 27.36
N TRP A 434 19.67 -17.04 26.87
CA TRP A 434 20.82 -17.71 27.52
C TRP A 434 21.10 -17.13 28.90
N GLY A 435 21.08 -15.79 29.05
CA GLY A 435 21.26 -15.11 30.33
C GLY A 435 20.21 -15.48 31.36
N LEU A 436 18.92 -15.51 30.93
CA LEU A 436 17.80 -15.92 31.80
C LEU A 436 17.92 -17.39 32.22
N LEU A 437 18.30 -18.29 31.31
CA LEU A 437 18.53 -19.70 31.63
C LEU A 437 19.74 -19.89 32.58
N TRP A 438 20.80 -19.10 32.39
CA TRP A 438 21.97 -19.12 33.25
C TRP A 438 21.60 -18.60 34.67
N LEU A 439 20.83 -17.51 34.77
CA LEU A 439 20.33 -16.96 36.01
C LEU A 439 19.41 -17.95 36.74
N ALA A 440 18.48 -18.57 36.01
CA ALA A 440 17.57 -19.58 36.57
C ALA A 440 18.31 -20.78 37.13
N ARG A 441 19.39 -21.22 36.46
CA ARG A 441 20.28 -22.29 36.97
C ARG A 441 21.07 -21.89 38.20
N ARG A 442 21.39 -20.61 38.38
CA ARG A 442 22.08 -20.09 39.58
C ARG A 442 21.16 -19.92 40.78
N VAL A 443 19.92 -19.48 40.54
CA VAL A 443 18.93 -19.18 41.60
C VAL A 443 18.26 -20.48 42.13
N ALA A 444 18.21 -21.54 41.33
CA ALA A 444 17.64 -22.85 41.72
C ALA A 444 18.69 -23.97 41.68
N PRO A 445 19.67 -24.02 42.60
CA PRO A 445 20.72 -25.07 42.63
C PRO A 445 20.22 -26.45 43.08
N GLY A 446 18.89 -26.69 43.23
CA GLY A 446 18.35 -27.92 43.82
C GLY A 446 17.25 -28.64 43.07
N ALA A 447 16.83 -28.15 41.90
CA ALA A 447 15.85 -28.87 41.07
C ALA A 447 16.57 -29.85 40.11
N HIS A 448 16.84 -31.06 40.60
CA HIS A 448 17.11 -32.17 39.67
C HIS A 448 15.89 -32.33 38.74
N PRO A 449 16.08 -32.38 37.41
CA PRO A 449 15.02 -32.80 36.54
C PRO A 449 14.84 -34.31 36.67
N ALA A 450 14.00 -34.71 37.62
CA ALA A 450 13.31 -35.98 37.53
C ALA A 450 12.13 -35.73 36.59
N LEU A 451 12.30 -36.09 35.31
CA LEU A 451 11.31 -36.64 34.38
C LEU A 451 11.90 -36.60 32.96
#